data_607e2d1e84cd0b5e3439e3a75aea8f0e
#
_entry.id   607e2d1e84cd0b5e3439e3a75aea8f0e
#
_cell.length_a   1.000
_cell.length_b   1.000
_cell.length_c   1.000
_cell.angle_alpha   90.00
_cell.angle_beta   90.00
_cell.angle_gamma   90.00
#
_symmetry.space_group_name_H-M   'P 1'
#
loop_
_entity.id
_entity.type
_entity.pdbx_description
1 polymer ?
#
loop_
_entity_poly.entity_id
_entity_poly.type
_entity_poly.pdbx_seq_one_letter_code
_entity_poly.pdbx_strand_id
1 'polypeptide(L)'
;LIKSTILAAVAAGVLLVTVVMPAEYGIDPTGIGNAIGLKKMGDIKVSLSEEEATDHSNNVVVKDDDEPAQTEVAVTPNPESADTNPAILNHEMQVTLAPDESTEIKVKMSKNNKVQYSWWTDSGKAFFDLHGDSKKEDINYHSYEKGTEQRKEGELIADFDGNHGWYWRNRT
;
A
#
# COMPACT_ATOMS: atom_id res chain seq x y z
N LEU A 1 8.86 38.30 -31.57
CA LEU A 1 8.05 38.15 -30.36
C LEU A 1 7.00 37.05 -30.53
N ILE A 2 6.04 37.10 -31.47
CA ILE A 2 4.97 36.12 -31.64
C ILE A 2 5.49 34.69 -31.89
N LYS A 3 6.47 34.52 -32.77
CA LYS A 3 7.10 33.18 -33.06
C LYS A 3 7.74 32.56 -31.82
N SER A 4 8.41 33.37 -31.01
CA SER A 4 9.04 32.94 -29.76
C SER A 4 7.99 32.53 -28.70
N THR A 5 6.89 33.28 -28.62
CA THR A 5 5.78 32.95 -27.70
C THR A 5 5.08 31.65 -28.09
N ILE A 6 4.86 31.44 -29.40
CA ILE A 6 4.25 30.19 -29.88
C ILE A 6 5.18 29.00 -29.59
N LEU A 7 6.47 29.13 -29.83
CA LEU A 7 7.45 28.08 -29.56
C LEU A 7 7.47 27.73 -28.05
N ALA A 8 7.48 28.74 -27.19
CA ALA A 8 7.43 28.55 -25.74
C ALA A 8 6.14 27.85 -25.29
N ALA A 9 4.99 28.23 -25.85
CA ALA A 9 3.70 27.59 -25.54
C ALA A 9 3.67 26.12 -25.97
N VAL A 10 4.21 25.79 -27.13
CA VAL A 10 4.33 24.40 -27.61
C VAL A 10 5.26 23.59 -26.69
N ALA A 11 6.41 24.13 -26.33
CA ALA A 11 7.35 23.48 -25.42
C ALA A 11 6.73 23.23 -24.04
N ALA A 12 6.00 24.21 -23.49
CA ALA A 12 5.28 24.07 -22.24
C ALA A 12 4.18 22.99 -22.31
N GLY A 13 3.43 22.92 -23.41
CA GLY A 13 2.43 21.88 -23.62
C GLY A 13 3.03 20.48 -23.71
N VAL A 14 4.16 20.33 -24.38
CA VAL A 14 4.89 19.04 -24.44
C VAL A 14 5.35 18.63 -23.04
N LEU A 15 5.98 19.53 -22.27
CA LEU A 15 6.41 19.23 -20.90
C LEU A 15 5.24 18.90 -19.97
N LEU A 16 4.12 19.60 -20.14
CA LEU A 16 2.92 19.31 -19.36
C LEU A 16 2.45 17.87 -19.56
N VAL A 17 2.36 17.41 -20.81
CA VAL A 17 1.83 16.09 -21.15
C VAL A 17 2.84 14.95 -20.87
N THR A 18 4.14 15.19 -21.10
CA THR A 18 5.16 14.14 -20.98
C THR A 18 5.79 14.04 -19.60
N VAL A 19 5.75 15.10 -18.80
CA VAL A 19 6.43 15.17 -17.50
C VAL A 19 5.41 15.43 -16.37
N VAL A 20 4.67 16.54 -16.46
CA VAL A 20 3.82 16.97 -15.35
C VAL A 20 2.64 16.02 -15.13
N MET A 21 1.91 15.64 -16.18
CA MET A 21 0.78 14.73 -16.04
C MET A 21 1.17 13.36 -15.47
N PRO A 22 2.25 12.69 -15.95
CA PRO A 22 2.69 11.45 -15.33
C PRO A 22 3.16 11.62 -13.89
N ALA A 23 3.90 12.70 -13.58
CA ALA A 23 4.49 12.92 -12.27
C ALA A 23 3.47 13.34 -11.19
N GLU A 24 2.43 14.08 -11.56
CA GLU A 24 1.45 14.61 -10.61
C GLU A 24 0.17 13.79 -10.54
N TYR A 25 -0.27 13.22 -11.65
CA TYR A 25 -1.57 12.57 -11.77
C TYR A 25 -1.50 11.09 -12.16
N GLY A 26 -0.31 10.52 -12.36
CA GLY A 26 -0.16 9.14 -12.86
C GLY A 26 -0.70 8.91 -14.27
N ILE A 27 -1.12 9.97 -14.98
CA ILE A 27 -1.69 9.90 -16.34
C ILE A 27 -0.59 10.05 -17.38
N ASP A 28 -0.28 8.98 -18.11
CA ASP A 28 0.79 8.96 -19.11
C ASP A 28 0.28 8.59 -20.51
N PRO A 29 -0.27 9.55 -21.26
CA PRO A 29 -0.77 9.31 -22.60
C PRO A 29 0.32 9.01 -23.63
N THR A 30 1.58 9.33 -23.33
CA THR A 30 2.73 9.18 -24.24
C THR A 30 3.57 7.93 -23.96
N GLY A 31 3.44 7.32 -22.80
CA GLY A 31 4.30 6.23 -22.33
C GLY A 31 5.69 6.66 -21.86
N ILE A 32 6.07 7.94 -22.06
CA ILE A 32 7.38 8.49 -21.66
C ILE A 32 7.51 8.52 -20.15
N GLY A 33 6.45 8.93 -19.43
CA GLY A 33 6.40 8.97 -17.97
C GLY A 33 6.65 7.62 -17.33
N ASN A 34 6.11 6.56 -17.91
CA ASN A 34 6.35 5.18 -17.47
C ASN A 34 7.81 4.75 -17.71
N ALA A 35 8.36 5.06 -18.88
CA ALA A 35 9.73 4.70 -19.24
C ALA A 35 10.78 5.33 -18.31
N ILE A 36 10.54 6.54 -17.80
CA ILE A 36 11.44 7.27 -16.90
C ILE A 36 11.02 7.24 -15.42
N GLY A 37 9.97 6.47 -15.09
CA GLY A 37 9.54 6.25 -13.71
C GLY A 37 8.63 7.33 -13.11
N LEU A 38 8.31 8.40 -13.83
CA LEU A 38 7.45 9.50 -13.34
C LEU A 38 6.01 9.07 -13.10
N LYS A 39 5.50 8.11 -13.87
CA LYS A 39 4.15 7.58 -13.66
C LYS A 39 3.99 6.96 -12.27
N LYS A 40 4.98 6.21 -11.79
CA LYS A 40 4.96 5.63 -10.43
C LYS A 40 4.88 6.69 -9.34
N MET A 41 5.57 7.81 -9.52
CA MET A 41 5.52 8.94 -8.59
C MET A 41 4.13 9.59 -8.57
N GLY A 42 3.51 9.77 -9.73
CA GLY A 42 2.14 10.27 -9.83
C GLY A 42 1.12 9.33 -9.19
N ASP A 43 1.23 8.03 -9.43
CA ASP A 43 0.34 7.03 -8.84
C ASP A 43 0.42 7.06 -7.30
N ILE A 44 1.63 7.21 -6.71
CA ILE A 44 1.82 7.37 -5.27
C ILE A 44 1.20 8.68 -4.75
N LYS A 45 1.39 9.79 -5.45
CA LYS A 45 0.80 11.08 -5.06
C LYS A 45 -0.74 11.03 -5.07
N VAL A 46 -1.32 10.42 -6.09
CA VAL A 46 -2.78 10.27 -6.18
C VAL A 46 -3.29 9.41 -5.04
N SER A 47 -2.63 8.28 -4.73
CA SER A 47 -3.04 7.42 -3.61
C SER A 47 -2.95 8.14 -2.26
N LEU A 48 -1.88 8.91 -2.01
CA LEU A 48 -1.74 9.72 -0.81
C LEU A 48 -2.81 10.82 -0.71
N SER A 49 -3.14 11.49 -1.84
CA SER A 49 -4.19 12.52 -1.85
C SER A 49 -5.59 11.95 -1.64
N GLU A 50 -5.85 10.74 -2.09
CA GLU A 50 -7.09 10.02 -1.81
C GLU A 50 -7.18 9.62 -0.33
N GLU A 51 -6.06 9.26 0.29
CA GLU A 51 -5.97 9.01 1.72
C GLU A 51 -6.27 10.30 2.53
N GLU A 52 -5.69 11.43 2.15
CA GLU A 52 -5.97 12.72 2.78
C GLU A 52 -7.42 13.18 2.61
N ALA A 53 -8.03 12.94 1.45
CA ALA A 53 -9.43 13.31 1.20
C ALA A 53 -10.42 12.52 2.05
N THR A 54 -10.09 11.28 2.41
CA THR A 54 -10.87 10.48 3.36
C THR A 54 -10.67 10.91 4.82
N ASP A 55 -9.51 11.49 5.16
CA ASP A 55 -9.20 12.00 6.51
C ASP A 55 -9.79 13.40 6.77
N HIS A 56 -10.01 14.22 5.74
CA HIS A 56 -10.57 15.58 5.92
C HIS A 56 -12.05 15.63 6.36
N SER A 57 -12.70 14.49 6.57
CA SER A 57 -13.98 14.46 7.29
C SER A 57 -13.81 14.51 8.80
N ASN A 58 -12.59 14.36 9.35
CA ASN A 58 -12.30 14.55 10.77
C ASN A 58 -10.88 15.13 10.97
N ASN A 59 -10.84 16.43 11.02
CA ASN A 59 -9.89 17.40 11.60
C ASN A 59 -8.64 16.88 12.33
N VAL A 60 -7.44 17.32 11.88
CA VAL A 60 -6.30 17.94 12.60
C VAL A 60 -4.96 17.70 11.88
N VAL A 61 -4.23 18.77 11.65
CA VAL A 61 -2.89 18.95 11.08
C VAL A 61 -1.80 18.31 11.94
N VAL A 62 -0.89 17.53 11.38
CA VAL A 62 0.53 17.45 11.81
C VAL A 62 1.45 17.06 10.65
N LYS A 63 2.63 17.67 10.69
CA LYS A 63 3.73 17.73 9.73
C LYS A 63 4.52 16.44 9.58
N ASP A 64 5.21 16.40 8.41
CA ASP A 64 6.21 15.47 7.93
C ASP A 64 7.34 15.06 8.88
N ASP A 65 7.89 13.94 8.48
CA ASP A 65 9.17 13.29 8.74
C ASP A 65 9.10 12.11 9.72
N ASP A 66 9.08 10.88 9.16
CA ASP A 66 10.11 9.89 9.48
C ASP A 66 9.86 8.54 8.74
N GLU A 67 10.95 8.00 8.22
CA GLU A 67 11.10 6.69 7.63
C GLU A 67 10.75 5.58 8.63
N PRO A 68 9.94 4.56 8.28
CA PRO A 68 9.58 3.49 9.20
C PRO A 68 10.77 2.54 9.43
N ALA A 69 11.22 2.50 10.67
CA ALA A 69 12.16 1.47 11.13
C ALA A 69 11.50 0.08 11.03
N GLN A 70 12.04 -0.76 10.17
CA GLN A 70 11.68 -2.17 10.09
C GLN A 70 12.18 -2.88 11.35
N THR A 71 11.25 -3.22 12.24
CA THR A 71 11.55 -4.14 13.34
C THR A 71 11.28 -5.56 12.86
N GLU A 72 12.35 -6.26 12.51
CA GLU A 72 12.34 -7.68 12.20
C GLU A 72 12.09 -8.47 13.50
N VAL A 73 10.88 -8.95 13.70
CA VAL A 73 10.56 -9.84 14.83
C VAL A 73 10.85 -11.27 14.41
N ALA A 74 11.91 -11.83 14.98
CA ALA A 74 12.28 -13.22 14.80
C ALA A 74 11.21 -14.14 15.41
N VAL A 75 10.54 -14.91 14.57
CA VAL A 75 9.57 -15.93 14.98
C VAL A 75 10.32 -17.24 15.21
N THR A 76 10.41 -17.68 16.45
CA THR A 76 10.86 -19.03 16.78
C THR A 76 9.69 -20.02 16.59
N PRO A 77 9.84 -21.05 15.74
CA PRO A 77 8.81 -22.08 15.62
C PRO A 77 8.87 -23.04 16.80
N ASN A 78 7.75 -23.25 17.46
CA ASN A 78 7.61 -24.35 18.43
C ASN A 78 7.20 -25.63 17.67
N PRO A 79 7.99 -26.71 17.72
CA PRO A 79 7.62 -27.95 17.05
C PRO A 79 6.89 -28.88 18.04
N GLU A 80 5.61 -29.10 17.86
CA GLU A 80 5.01 -30.40 18.15
C GLU A 80 3.53 -30.48 17.75
N SER A 81 3.27 -31.20 16.65
CA SER A 81 2.32 -32.30 16.57
C SER A 81 2.11 -32.70 15.12
N ALA A 82 2.61 -33.87 14.78
CA ALA A 82 2.29 -34.53 13.53
C ALA A 82 0.90 -35.15 13.61
N ASP A 83 -0.03 -34.63 12.81
CA ASP A 83 -1.23 -35.35 12.45
C ASP A 83 -1.61 -35.05 10.99
N THR A 84 -1.78 -36.10 10.19
CA THR A 84 -1.97 -36.11 8.74
C THR A 84 -3.41 -35.75 8.37
N ASN A 85 -3.76 -34.49 8.56
CA ASN A 85 -4.84 -33.79 7.90
C ASN A 85 -4.23 -32.58 7.20
N PRO A 86 -4.72 -32.06 6.05
CA PRO A 86 -4.13 -30.84 5.48
C PRO A 86 -4.14 -29.78 6.60
N ALA A 87 -2.95 -29.49 7.11
CA ALA A 87 -2.81 -28.69 8.31
C ALA A 87 -3.37 -27.30 8.02
N ILE A 88 -4.53 -27.01 8.61
CA ILE A 88 -4.99 -25.62 8.75
C ILE A 88 -4.00 -24.97 9.69
N LEU A 89 -3.02 -24.28 9.15
CA LEU A 89 -2.06 -23.49 9.91
C LEU A 89 -2.80 -22.28 10.48
N ASN A 90 -3.23 -22.39 11.72
CA ASN A 90 -3.75 -21.24 12.46
C ASN A 90 -2.56 -20.48 13.05
N HIS A 91 -2.47 -19.21 12.71
CA HIS A 91 -1.48 -18.29 13.25
C HIS A 91 -2.19 -17.13 13.93
N GLU A 92 -1.84 -16.87 15.18
CA GLU A 92 -2.38 -15.73 15.94
C GLU A 92 -1.22 -14.85 16.38
N MET A 93 -1.41 -13.54 16.25
CA MET A 93 -0.40 -12.55 16.59
C MET A 93 -1.06 -11.35 17.26
N GLN A 94 -0.41 -10.81 18.28
CA GLN A 94 -0.83 -9.59 18.95
C GLN A 94 0.27 -8.54 18.84
N VAL A 95 -0.11 -7.33 18.44
CA VAL A 95 0.79 -6.19 18.30
C VAL A 95 0.21 -4.99 19.03
N THR A 96 1.04 -4.27 19.77
CA THR A 96 0.67 -3.00 20.40
C THR A 96 1.24 -1.85 19.58
N LEU A 97 0.38 -0.93 19.15
CA LEU A 97 0.77 0.25 18.38
C LEU A 97 0.51 1.52 19.21
N ALA A 98 1.56 2.29 19.45
CA ALA A 98 1.44 3.63 20.02
C ALA A 98 0.70 4.57 19.04
N PRO A 99 0.22 5.76 19.47
CA PRO A 99 -0.30 6.77 18.55
C PRO A 99 0.65 7.02 17.38
N ASP A 100 0.12 7.10 16.17
CA ASP A 100 0.83 7.24 14.89
C ASP A 100 1.77 6.08 14.49
N GLU A 101 1.89 5.05 15.32
CA GLU A 101 2.70 3.87 14.99
C GLU A 101 1.97 2.94 14.02
N SER A 102 2.77 2.22 13.23
CA SER A 102 2.28 1.27 12.23
C SER A 102 3.02 -0.06 12.29
N THR A 103 2.38 -1.09 11.76
CA THR A 103 2.98 -2.42 11.55
C THR A 103 2.49 -3.04 10.26
N GLU A 104 3.29 -3.94 9.71
CA GLU A 104 2.95 -4.71 8.51
C GLU A 104 3.19 -6.20 8.75
N ILE A 105 2.26 -7.04 8.30
CA ILE A 105 2.38 -8.48 8.34
C ILE A 105 2.09 -9.02 6.94
N LYS A 106 3.06 -9.71 6.35
CA LYS A 106 2.93 -10.32 5.03
C LYS A 106 3.09 -11.84 5.07
N VAL A 107 2.33 -12.51 4.22
CA VAL A 107 2.35 -13.94 3.97
C VAL A 107 2.77 -14.16 2.52
N LYS A 108 3.76 -15.03 2.31
CA LYS A 108 4.13 -15.46 0.97
C LYS A 108 3.08 -16.44 0.43
N MET A 109 2.48 -16.08 -0.69
CA MET A 109 1.40 -16.87 -1.30
C MET A 109 1.68 -17.09 -2.78
N SER A 110 1.25 -18.25 -3.28
CA SER A 110 1.15 -18.47 -4.72
C SER A 110 -0.20 -17.97 -5.23
N LYS A 111 -0.25 -17.60 -6.50
CA LYS A 111 -1.48 -17.17 -7.16
C LYS A 111 -2.62 -18.15 -6.90
N ASN A 112 -3.80 -17.62 -6.61
CA ASN A 112 -5.03 -18.32 -6.25
C ASN A 112 -5.01 -19.02 -4.87
N ASN A 113 -3.91 -18.94 -4.11
CA ASN A 113 -3.94 -19.38 -2.71
C ASN A 113 -4.84 -18.45 -1.89
N LYS A 114 -5.44 -19.02 -0.83
CA LYS A 114 -6.42 -18.35 0.00
C LYS A 114 -5.98 -18.34 1.46
N VAL A 115 -6.23 -17.23 2.13
CA VAL A 115 -6.07 -17.07 3.58
C VAL A 115 -7.35 -16.51 4.15
N GLN A 116 -7.93 -17.23 5.12
CA GLN A 116 -9.00 -16.69 5.97
C GLN A 116 -8.35 -15.86 7.06
N TYR A 117 -8.88 -14.67 7.32
CA TYR A 117 -8.33 -13.77 8.32
C TYR A 117 -9.42 -13.12 9.18
N SER A 118 -9.05 -12.81 10.39
CA SER A 118 -9.79 -11.88 11.24
C SER A 118 -8.81 -11.08 12.10
N TRP A 119 -9.08 -9.79 12.27
CA TRP A 119 -8.34 -8.94 13.18
C TRP A 119 -9.28 -7.96 13.88
N TRP A 120 -8.86 -7.47 15.03
CA TRP A 120 -9.59 -6.45 15.80
C TRP A 120 -8.63 -5.61 16.63
N THR A 121 -9.10 -4.46 17.10
CA THR A 121 -8.40 -3.59 18.03
C THR A 121 -9.11 -3.56 19.36
N ASP A 122 -8.37 -3.48 20.46
CA ASP A 122 -8.94 -3.44 21.82
C ASP A 122 -9.72 -2.14 22.07
N SER A 123 -9.29 -1.02 21.43
CA SER A 123 -9.95 0.27 21.53
C SER A 123 -9.79 1.07 20.23
N GLY A 124 -10.84 1.81 19.84
CA GLY A 124 -10.80 2.67 18.66
C GLY A 124 -10.75 1.90 17.34
N LYS A 125 -10.46 2.62 16.27
CA LYS A 125 -10.33 2.09 14.93
C LYS A 125 -8.87 2.20 14.48
N ALA A 126 -8.39 1.23 13.71
CA ALA A 126 -7.10 1.30 13.02
C ALA A 126 -7.33 1.54 11.53
N PHE A 127 -6.51 2.38 10.91
CA PHE A 127 -6.38 2.35 9.46
C PHE A 127 -5.74 1.03 9.05
N PHE A 128 -6.23 0.42 7.98
CA PHE A 128 -5.64 -0.78 7.42
C PHE A 128 -5.52 -0.68 5.89
N ASP A 129 -4.54 -1.37 5.36
CA ASP A 129 -4.30 -1.54 3.93
C ASP A 129 -3.93 -3.00 3.66
N LEU A 130 -4.83 -3.72 2.99
CA LEU A 130 -4.63 -5.08 2.52
C LEU A 130 -4.06 -5.02 1.12
N HIS A 131 -2.79 -5.38 0.98
CA HIS A 131 -2.06 -5.22 -0.28
C HIS A 131 -1.06 -6.36 -0.52
N GLY A 132 -0.52 -6.41 -1.73
CA GLY A 132 0.51 -7.37 -2.11
C GLY A 132 1.59 -6.77 -2.99
N ASP A 133 2.75 -7.44 -3.00
CA ASP A 133 3.88 -7.12 -3.87
C ASP A 133 4.56 -8.38 -4.42
N SER A 134 5.21 -8.27 -5.57
CA SER A 134 6.00 -9.34 -6.16
C SER A 134 7.19 -8.79 -6.92
N LYS A 135 8.40 -8.99 -6.39
CA LYS A 135 9.63 -8.64 -7.11
C LYS A 135 9.79 -9.48 -8.37
N LYS A 136 9.31 -10.72 -8.38
CA LYS A 136 9.39 -11.65 -9.52
C LYS A 136 8.53 -11.17 -10.68
N GLU A 137 7.36 -10.59 -10.40
CA GLU A 137 6.40 -10.14 -11.40
C GLU A 137 6.42 -8.61 -11.60
N ASP A 138 7.43 -7.91 -11.03
CA ASP A 138 7.60 -6.45 -11.07
C ASP A 138 6.36 -5.68 -10.57
N ILE A 139 5.68 -6.25 -9.57
CA ILE A 139 4.55 -5.64 -8.88
C ILE A 139 5.07 -5.04 -7.59
N ASN A 140 5.18 -3.71 -7.53
CA ASN A 140 5.66 -3.04 -6.31
C ASN A 140 4.57 -2.89 -5.25
N TYR A 141 3.32 -2.73 -5.71
CA TYR A 141 2.16 -2.55 -4.85
C TYR A 141 0.88 -2.90 -5.61
N HIS A 142 0.04 -3.74 -5.01
CA HIS A 142 -1.29 -4.10 -5.50
C HIS A 142 -2.27 -4.05 -4.32
N SER A 143 -3.21 -3.13 -4.37
CA SER A 143 -4.20 -2.95 -3.31
C SER A 143 -5.38 -3.89 -3.50
N TYR A 144 -5.75 -4.61 -2.44
CA TYR A 144 -6.98 -5.39 -2.36
C TYR A 144 -8.09 -4.59 -1.67
N GLU A 145 -7.78 -4.00 -0.51
CA GLU A 145 -8.75 -3.26 0.28
C GLU A 145 -8.05 -2.30 1.26
N LYS A 146 -8.64 -1.13 1.48
CA LYS A 146 -8.21 -0.16 2.49
C LYS A 146 -9.41 0.33 3.29
N GLY A 147 -9.18 0.75 4.52
CA GLY A 147 -10.24 1.33 5.34
C GLY A 147 -9.78 1.68 6.75
N THR A 148 -10.73 2.14 7.57
CA THR A 148 -10.51 2.43 8.98
C THR A 148 -11.60 1.73 9.79
N GLU A 149 -11.24 0.63 10.43
CA GLU A 149 -12.17 -0.25 11.13
C GLU A 149 -11.64 -0.68 12.50
N GLN A 150 -12.54 -1.09 13.39
CA GLN A 150 -12.19 -1.70 14.67
C GLN A 150 -12.00 -3.22 14.56
N ARG A 151 -12.69 -3.84 13.61
CA ARG A 151 -12.65 -5.28 13.35
C ARG A 151 -12.90 -5.55 11.88
N LYS A 152 -12.18 -6.50 11.34
CA LYS A 152 -12.38 -7.01 9.98
C LYS A 152 -12.14 -8.50 9.94
N GLU A 153 -12.93 -9.19 9.13
CA GLU A 153 -12.77 -10.61 8.81
C GLU A 153 -13.05 -10.82 7.32
N GLY A 154 -12.43 -11.80 6.72
CA GLY A 154 -12.61 -12.09 5.29
C GLY A 154 -11.70 -13.18 4.78
N GLU A 155 -11.69 -13.30 3.46
CA GLU A 155 -10.81 -14.18 2.70
C GLU A 155 -9.95 -13.34 1.77
N LEU A 156 -8.63 -13.49 1.86
CA LEU A 156 -7.68 -12.96 0.89
C LEU A 156 -7.36 -14.04 -0.13
N ILE A 157 -7.54 -13.74 -1.41
CA ILE A 157 -7.14 -14.58 -2.54
C ILE A 157 -5.98 -13.90 -3.23
N ALA A 158 -4.84 -14.57 -3.35
CA ALA A 158 -3.66 -14.01 -4.00
C ALA A 158 -3.84 -13.92 -5.52
N ASP A 159 -3.75 -12.72 -6.09
CA ASP A 159 -3.87 -12.47 -7.52
C ASP A 159 -2.60 -12.85 -8.32
N PHE A 160 -1.46 -13.00 -7.63
CA PHE A 160 -0.15 -13.32 -8.20
C PHE A 160 0.74 -14.06 -7.19
N ASP A 161 1.88 -14.59 -7.66
CA ASP A 161 2.90 -15.17 -6.78
C ASP A 161 3.68 -14.05 -6.09
N GLY A 162 3.52 -13.89 -4.77
CA GLY A 162 4.15 -12.77 -4.07
C GLY A 162 3.97 -12.77 -2.57
N ASN A 163 4.19 -11.62 -1.96
CA ASN A 163 3.87 -11.36 -0.57
C ASN A 163 2.56 -10.60 -0.51
N HIS A 164 1.65 -11.04 0.32
CA HIS A 164 0.32 -10.45 0.49
C HIS A 164 0.05 -10.27 1.97
N GLY A 165 -0.57 -9.17 2.36
CA GLY A 165 -0.80 -8.97 3.78
C GLY A 165 -1.38 -7.62 4.13
N TRP A 166 -1.25 -7.30 5.40
CA TRP A 166 -1.92 -6.19 6.03
C TRP A 166 -0.89 -5.22 6.60
N TYR A 167 -1.10 -3.95 6.32
CA TYR A 167 -0.52 -2.83 7.02
C TYR A 167 -1.60 -2.25 7.94
N TRP A 168 -1.24 -1.93 9.18
CA TRP A 168 -2.11 -1.20 10.12
C TRP A 168 -1.39 0.03 10.65
N ARG A 169 -2.15 1.10 10.86
CA ARG A 169 -1.67 2.31 11.52
C ARG A 169 -2.67 2.77 12.59
N ASN A 170 -2.15 3.07 13.77
CA ASN A 170 -2.90 3.75 14.81
C ASN A 170 -2.86 5.25 14.52
N ARG A 171 -4.01 5.83 14.14
CA ARG A 171 -4.16 7.27 13.83
C ARG A 171 -4.82 8.06 14.97
N THR A 172 -4.77 7.56 16.22
CA THR A 172 -5.36 8.23 17.40
C THR A 172 -4.31 8.92 18.23
#